data_5c13528f498661a20f7229724cb5393f
#
_entry.id   5c13528f498661a20f7229724cb5393f
#
_cell.length_a   1.000
_cell.length_b   1.000
_cell.length_c   1.000
_cell.angle_alpha   90.00
_cell.angle_beta   90.00
_cell.angle_gamma   90.00
#
_symmetry.space_group_name_H-M   'P 1'
#
loop_
_entity.id
_entity.type
_entity.pdbx_description
1 polymer ?
#
loop_
_entity_poly.entity_id
_entity_poly.type
_entity_poly.pdbx_seq_one_letter_code
_entity_poly.pdbx_strand_id
1 'polypeptide(L)'
;RRLWVALARAEMKLGLEQVTQEKVDELEAHIDDIDFAYAAEEEKKLRHDVMAHVHTYGKCCPKAEGIIHLGATSCYVGDNTDVIVMRDAMKIVHRKLVNVLSNFASFADKYKDMPCLAYTHLQPAQLTTVGKRATLWMNELLMDLEDLEYQMGNLKLLGQKGTTGTQASFMELFHGDEKKIEKLEQMIAEEMGFKQCVPVSGQTYSRKVDSRIVNVLGGIAQSCSKFSNDLRILANFKEMEEPFEKNQIGSSAMPYKRNPMRAERITSLSRYVMIDTLNPAFTAGTQWFERTLDDSANKRIAVAEAFLATDAILNIMLNITNGLVVYPKAVSYTHLTLPTNS
;
A
#
# COMPACT_ATOMS: atom_id res chain seq x y z
N ARG A 1 13.75 -3.29 15.31
CA ARG A 1 14.10 -3.06 16.71
C ARG A 1 12.87 -2.81 17.58
N ARG A 2 11.91 -2.00 17.17
CA ARG A 2 10.66 -1.79 17.94
C ARG A 2 9.93 -3.09 18.25
N LEU A 3 9.91 -4.05 17.33
CA LEU A 3 9.34 -5.37 17.57
C LEU A 3 10.12 -6.17 18.63
N TRP A 4 11.45 -6.09 18.65
CA TRP A 4 12.26 -6.71 19.70
C TRP A 4 12.05 -6.08 21.08
N VAL A 5 11.92 -4.75 21.13
CA VAL A 5 11.57 -4.04 22.37
C VAL A 5 10.18 -4.45 22.86
N ALA A 6 9.19 -4.52 21.96
CA ALA A 6 7.84 -4.95 22.31
C ALA A 6 7.80 -6.38 22.84
N LEU A 7 8.55 -7.29 22.22
CA LEU A 7 8.70 -8.67 22.67
C LEU A 7 9.31 -8.71 24.08
N ALA A 8 10.48 -8.12 24.28
CA ALA A 8 11.17 -8.11 25.57
C ALA A 8 10.32 -7.47 26.69
N ARG A 9 9.64 -6.37 26.39
CA ARG A 9 8.73 -5.71 27.34
C ARG A 9 7.55 -6.61 27.73
N ALA A 10 6.98 -7.31 26.78
CA ALA A 10 5.88 -8.24 27.04
C ALA A 10 6.36 -9.48 27.82
N GLU A 11 7.50 -10.06 27.45
CA GLU A 11 8.15 -11.17 28.16
C GLU A 11 8.46 -10.83 29.62
N MET A 12 9.02 -9.65 29.86
CA MET A 12 9.29 -9.15 31.22
C MET A 12 7.98 -9.05 32.04
N LYS A 13 6.96 -8.42 31.49
CA LYS A 13 5.66 -8.26 32.16
C LYS A 13 4.96 -9.59 32.46
N LEU A 14 5.24 -10.61 31.68
CA LEU A 14 4.72 -11.96 31.88
C LEU A 14 5.58 -12.84 32.78
N GLY A 15 6.69 -12.28 33.29
CA GLY A 15 7.50 -12.88 34.36
C GLY A 15 8.62 -13.80 33.89
N LEU A 16 9.21 -13.56 32.69
CA LEU A 16 10.46 -14.20 32.32
C LEU A 16 11.61 -13.54 33.11
N GLU A 17 12.19 -14.28 34.03
CA GLU A 17 13.19 -13.76 35.01
C GLU A 17 14.46 -13.18 34.35
N GLN A 18 14.86 -13.76 33.20
CA GLN A 18 16.03 -13.29 32.44
C GLN A 18 15.81 -11.94 31.73
N VAL A 19 14.56 -11.50 31.59
CA VAL A 19 14.20 -10.24 30.97
C VAL A 19 13.88 -9.20 32.04
N THR A 20 14.86 -8.37 32.38
CA THR A 20 14.73 -7.36 33.42
C THR A 20 14.38 -5.98 32.85
N GLN A 21 13.85 -5.09 33.70
CA GLN A 21 13.55 -3.71 33.32
C GLN A 21 14.80 -3.00 32.78
N GLU A 22 15.97 -3.17 33.40
CA GLU A 22 17.23 -2.58 32.96
C GLU A 22 17.57 -2.96 31.50
N LYS A 23 17.37 -4.22 31.13
CA LYS A 23 17.63 -4.71 29.77
C LYS A 23 16.64 -4.13 28.77
N VAL A 24 15.36 -4.03 29.13
CA VAL A 24 14.33 -3.41 28.28
C VAL A 24 14.62 -1.94 28.06
N ASP A 25 14.99 -1.21 29.12
CA ASP A 25 15.35 0.21 29.06
C ASP A 25 16.58 0.45 28.15
N GLU A 26 17.59 -0.43 28.22
CA GLU A 26 18.76 -0.37 27.34
C GLU A 26 18.37 -0.59 25.87
N LEU A 27 17.53 -1.58 25.55
CA LEU A 27 17.02 -1.79 24.20
C LEU A 27 16.25 -0.56 23.71
N GLU A 28 15.38 -0.01 24.52
CA GLU A 28 14.56 1.14 24.15
C GLU A 28 15.41 2.39 23.88
N ALA A 29 16.43 2.63 24.69
CA ALA A 29 17.34 3.76 24.54
C ALA A 29 18.13 3.74 23.22
N HIS A 30 18.39 2.55 22.66
CA HIS A 30 19.20 2.36 21.43
C HIS A 30 18.40 1.87 20.23
N ILE A 31 17.10 2.11 20.22
CA ILE A 31 16.18 1.59 19.18
C ILE A 31 16.53 2.09 17.78
N ASP A 32 16.99 3.33 17.67
CA ASP A 32 17.31 4.00 16.41
C ASP A 32 18.85 4.11 16.16
N ASP A 33 19.69 3.61 17.06
CA ASP A 33 21.15 3.64 16.96
C ASP A 33 21.66 2.49 16.08
N ILE A 34 21.49 2.61 14.76
CA ILE A 34 21.81 1.53 13.82
C ILE A 34 23.16 1.80 13.14
N ASP A 35 24.16 0.96 13.43
CA ASP A 35 25.44 0.91 12.71
C ASP A 35 25.26 0.06 11.44
N PHE A 36 24.85 0.71 10.34
CA PHE A 36 24.62 0.03 9.07
C PHE A 36 25.89 -0.57 8.46
N ALA A 37 27.06 0.04 8.69
CA ALA A 37 28.33 -0.50 8.20
C ALA A 37 28.67 -1.82 8.92
N TYR A 38 28.54 -1.85 10.23
CA TYR A 38 28.75 -3.08 10.99
C TYR A 38 27.72 -4.16 10.65
N ALA A 39 26.44 -3.80 10.50
CA ALA A 39 25.41 -4.74 10.08
C ALA A 39 25.74 -5.39 8.72
N ALA A 40 26.22 -4.61 7.74
CA ALA A 40 26.62 -5.12 6.43
C ALA A 40 27.85 -6.06 6.50
N GLU A 41 28.81 -5.77 7.37
CA GLU A 41 29.96 -6.66 7.62
C GLU A 41 29.54 -7.98 8.26
N GLU A 42 28.68 -7.93 9.27
CA GLU A 42 28.15 -9.12 9.93
C GLU A 42 27.32 -9.96 8.98
N GLU A 43 26.48 -9.35 8.13
CA GLU A 43 25.69 -10.07 7.13
C GLU A 43 26.60 -10.82 6.13
N LYS A 44 27.70 -10.21 5.70
CA LYS A 44 28.69 -10.89 4.84
C LYS A 44 29.30 -12.12 5.50
N LYS A 45 29.53 -12.07 6.81
CA LYS A 45 30.10 -13.19 7.57
C LYS A 45 29.08 -14.28 7.83
N LEU A 46 27.90 -13.88 8.33
CA LEU A 46 26.86 -14.80 8.81
C LEU A 46 25.96 -15.31 7.67
N ARG A 47 25.89 -14.60 6.55
CA ARG A 47 24.94 -14.86 5.45
C ARG A 47 23.49 -14.89 5.94
N HIS A 48 23.19 -14.06 6.95
CA HIS A 48 21.89 -13.98 7.59
C HIS A 48 21.63 -12.56 8.08
N ASP A 49 20.68 -11.88 7.43
CA ASP A 49 20.34 -10.47 7.67
C ASP A 49 19.83 -10.20 9.10
N VAL A 50 18.84 -10.96 9.56
CA VAL A 50 18.25 -10.76 10.89
C VAL A 50 19.29 -10.98 11.98
N MET A 51 20.13 -12.03 11.90
CA MET A 51 21.18 -12.26 12.91
C MET A 51 22.27 -11.17 12.87
N ALA A 52 22.60 -10.62 11.70
CA ALA A 52 23.49 -9.49 11.60
C ALA A 52 22.94 -8.26 12.37
N HIS A 53 21.63 -8.03 12.27
CA HIS A 53 20.97 -6.97 13.03
C HIS A 53 20.81 -7.28 14.53
N VAL A 54 20.66 -8.55 14.92
CA VAL A 54 20.72 -8.96 16.35
C VAL A 54 22.09 -8.62 16.93
N HIS A 55 23.19 -9.01 16.26
CA HIS A 55 24.56 -8.68 16.69
C HIS A 55 24.80 -7.16 16.72
N THR A 56 24.34 -6.45 15.70
CA THR A 56 24.45 -4.97 15.64
C THR A 56 23.73 -4.29 16.81
N TYR A 57 22.58 -4.84 17.19
CA TYR A 57 21.82 -4.31 18.33
C TYR A 57 22.47 -4.69 19.67
N GLY A 58 22.95 -5.95 19.81
CA GLY A 58 23.70 -6.40 20.98
C GLY A 58 24.96 -5.57 21.25
N LYS A 59 25.68 -5.15 20.20
CA LYS A 59 26.84 -4.27 20.31
C LYS A 59 26.49 -2.93 21.00
N CYS A 60 25.30 -2.38 20.78
CA CYS A 60 24.80 -1.17 21.45
C CYS A 60 24.20 -1.47 22.82
N CYS A 61 23.74 -2.70 23.05
CA CYS A 61 22.98 -3.12 24.23
C CYS A 61 23.62 -4.35 24.89
N PRO A 62 24.83 -4.24 25.45
CA PRO A 62 25.59 -5.40 25.96
C PRO A 62 24.90 -6.13 27.14
N LYS A 63 24.09 -5.44 27.94
CA LYS A 63 23.33 -6.08 29.03
C LYS A 63 22.14 -6.89 28.48
N ALA A 64 21.56 -6.42 27.41
CA ALA A 64 20.36 -7.00 26.80
C ALA A 64 20.68 -7.97 25.66
N GLU A 65 21.94 -8.11 25.23
CA GLU A 65 22.32 -8.94 24.08
C GLU A 65 21.68 -10.33 24.09
N GLY A 66 21.70 -11.00 25.24
CA GLY A 66 21.18 -12.37 25.39
C GLY A 66 19.66 -12.50 25.36
N ILE A 67 18.91 -11.39 25.35
CA ILE A 67 17.44 -11.40 25.29
C ILE A 67 16.89 -10.84 23.99
N ILE A 68 17.73 -10.28 23.14
CA ILE A 68 17.31 -9.86 21.82
C ILE A 68 16.87 -11.10 21.05
N HIS A 69 15.67 -11.10 20.48
CA HIS A 69 15.16 -12.21 19.68
C HIS A 69 14.86 -13.49 20.49
N LEU A 70 14.67 -13.40 21.80
CA LEU A 70 14.40 -14.55 22.67
C LEU A 70 13.14 -15.29 22.25
N GLY A 71 13.22 -16.61 22.04
CA GLY A 71 12.11 -17.45 21.57
C GLY A 71 11.61 -17.19 20.15
N ALA A 72 12.03 -16.10 19.50
CA ALA A 72 11.55 -15.69 18.20
C ALA A 72 12.32 -16.35 17.04
N THR A 73 11.75 -16.27 15.84
CA THR A 73 12.42 -16.61 14.56
C THR A 73 12.56 -15.35 13.71
N SER A 74 13.36 -15.43 12.63
CA SER A 74 13.58 -14.30 11.73
C SER A 74 12.29 -13.67 11.20
N CYS A 75 11.27 -14.49 10.93
CA CYS A 75 9.98 -14.02 10.44
C CYS A 75 9.18 -13.21 11.48
N TYR A 76 9.53 -13.31 12.76
CA TYR A 76 8.92 -12.43 13.78
C TYR A 76 9.18 -10.96 13.44
N VAL A 77 10.41 -10.59 13.15
CA VAL A 77 10.71 -9.19 12.77
C VAL A 77 10.46 -8.92 11.31
N GLY A 78 10.82 -9.83 10.40
CA GLY A 78 10.64 -9.63 8.97
C GLY A 78 9.18 -9.49 8.57
N ASP A 79 8.37 -10.47 8.87
CA ASP A 79 6.97 -10.52 8.46
C ASP A 79 6.09 -9.51 9.21
N ASN A 80 6.28 -9.34 10.52
CA ASN A 80 5.54 -8.30 11.25
C ASN A 80 5.90 -6.89 10.75
N THR A 81 7.16 -6.63 10.39
CA THR A 81 7.58 -5.36 9.79
C THR A 81 6.89 -5.13 8.45
N ASP A 82 6.83 -6.15 7.59
CA ASP A 82 6.14 -6.04 6.29
C ASP A 82 4.66 -5.67 6.48
N VAL A 83 3.98 -6.30 7.43
CA VAL A 83 2.56 -5.98 7.75
C VAL A 83 2.41 -4.54 8.25
N ILE A 84 3.31 -4.08 9.13
CA ILE A 84 3.32 -2.70 9.64
C ILE A 84 3.54 -1.70 8.50
N VAL A 85 4.52 -1.95 7.64
CA VAL A 85 4.86 -1.09 6.50
C VAL A 85 3.70 -1.06 5.48
N MET A 86 3.11 -2.20 5.15
CA MET A 86 1.94 -2.26 4.27
C MET A 86 0.74 -1.49 4.84
N ARG A 87 0.47 -1.61 6.14
CA ARG A 87 -0.56 -0.81 6.83
C ARG A 87 -0.31 0.69 6.65
N ASP A 88 0.90 1.13 6.89
CA ASP A 88 1.23 2.56 6.86
C ASP A 88 1.27 3.08 5.42
N ALA A 89 1.70 2.26 4.45
CA ALA A 89 1.59 2.57 3.03
C ALA A 89 0.13 2.68 2.56
N MET A 90 -0.74 1.75 3.00
CA MET A 90 -2.19 1.84 2.72
C MET A 90 -2.81 3.14 3.27
N LYS A 91 -2.39 3.62 4.44
CA LYS A 91 -2.86 4.92 4.97
C LYS A 91 -2.48 6.10 4.05
N ILE A 92 -1.30 6.05 3.44
CA ILE A 92 -0.87 7.08 2.48
C ILE A 92 -1.74 7.02 1.23
N VAL A 93 -1.96 5.83 0.67
CA VAL A 93 -2.84 5.61 -0.49
C VAL A 93 -4.26 6.08 -0.18
N HIS A 94 -4.83 5.68 0.96
CA HIS A 94 -6.16 6.08 1.41
C HIS A 94 -6.32 7.60 1.44
N ARG A 95 -5.41 8.30 2.11
CA ARG A 95 -5.45 9.76 2.18
C ARG A 95 -5.45 10.42 0.80
N LYS A 96 -4.61 9.94 -0.12
CA LYS A 96 -4.54 10.47 -1.49
C LYS A 96 -5.79 10.17 -2.29
N LEU A 97 -6.33 8.96 -2.17
CA LEU A 97 -7.57 8.55 -2.83
C LEU A 97 -8.76 9.40 -2.37
N VAL A 98 -8.90 9.62 -1.07
CA VAL A 98 -9.93 10.52 -0.50
C VAL A 98 -9.78 11.95 -1.04
N ASN A 99 -8.56 12.46 -1.15
CA ASN A 99 -8.34 13.79 -1.72
C ASN A 99 -8.68 13.86 -3.21
N VAL A 100 -8.40 12.82 -3.99
CA VAL A 100 -8.83 12.73 -5.40
C VAL A 100 -10.35 12.73 -5.50
N LEU A 101 -11.04 11.96 -4.68
CA LEU A 101 -12.50 11.93 -4.60
C LEU A 101 -13.08 13.31 -4.21
N SER A 102 -12.47 14.02 -3.27
CA SER A 102 -12.86 15.37 -2.87
C SER A 102 -12.73 16.37 -4.03
N ASN A 103 -11.65 16.28 -4.81
CA ASN A 103 -11.48 17.11 -6.00
C ASN A 103 -12.56 16.82 -7.05
N PHE A 104 -12.85 15.55 -7.31
CA PHE A 104 -13.92 15.17 -8.23
C PHE A 104 -15.30 15.59 -7.74
N ALA A 105 -15.58 15.51 -6.43
CA ALA A 105 -16.84 15.95 -5.85
C ALA A 105 -17.05 17.46 -6.09
N SER A 106 -16.01 18.26 -5.83
CA SER A 106 -16.04 19.69 -6.11
C SER A 106 -16.21 20.01 -7.59
N PHE A 107 -15.54 19.24 -8.46
CA PHE A 107 -15.68 19.35 -9.90
C PHE A 107 -17.10 18.97 -10.37
N ALA A 108 -17.63 17.86 -9.89
CA ALA A 108 -18.97 17.40 -10.24
C ALA A 108 -20.05 18.39 -9.82
N ASP A 109 -19.95 18.95 -8.62
CA ASP A 109 -20.89 19.98 -8.15
C ASP A 109 -20.82 21.26 -8.99
N LYS A 110 -19.61 21.72 -9.31
CA LYS A 110 -19.39 22.91 -10.16
C LYS A 110 -20.03 22.79 -11.55
N TYR A 111 -20.00 21.59 -12.13
CA TYR A 111 -20.45 21.33 -13.50
C TYR A 111 -21.72 20.47 -13.59
N LYS A 112 -22.48 20.35 -12.50
CA LYS A 112 -23.71 19.54 -12.42
C LYS A 112 -24.79 19.96 -13.41
N ASP A 113 -24.88 21.25 -13.71
CA ASP A 113 -25.89 21.84 -14.60
C ASP A 113 -25.35 22.11 -16.01
N MET A 114 -24.09 21.78 -16.30
CA MET A 114 -23.51 21.97 -17.63
C MET A 114 -23.85 20.78 -18.53
N PRO A 115 -24.77 20.94 -19.51
CA PRO A 115 -25.13 19.88 -20.42
C PRO A 115 -23.96 19.51 -21.33
N CYS A 116 -23.79 18.23 -21.58
CA CYS A 116 -22.85 17.70 -22.56
C CYS A 116 -23.42 16.48 -23.28
N LEU A 117 -22.88 16.18 -24.45
CA LEU A 117 -23.26 15.01 -25.19
C LEU A 117 -22.68 13.75 -24.55
N ALA A 118 -23.51 12.77 -24.27
CA ALA A 118 -23.05 11.44 -23.87
C ALA A 118 -22.73 10.61 -25.12
N TYR A 119 -21.79 9.70 -24.95
CA TYR A 119 -21.38 8.77 -25.99
C TYR A 119 -21.59 7.33 -25.52
N THR A 120 -22.20 6.52 -26.40
CA THR A 120 -22.20 5.05 -26.28
C THR A 120 -21.54 4.50 -27.54
N HIS A 121 -20.65 3.52 -27.39
CA HIS A 121 -19.84 3.01 -28.52
C HIS A 121 -19.02 4.11 -29.25
N LEU A 122 -18.65 5.19 -28.54
CA LEU A 122 -18.08 6.43 -29.08
C LEU A 122 -18.97 7.12 -30.13
N GLN A 123 -20.24 6.78 -30.18
CA GLN A 123 -21.23 7.45 -31.02
C GLN A 123 -22.08 8.40 -30.19
N PRO A 124 -22.49 9.54 -30.75
CA PRO A 124 -23.41 10.46 -30.09
C PRO A 124 -24.68 9.73 -29.62
N ALA A 125 -25.05 9.98 -28.37
CA ALA A 125 -26.24 9.40 -27.75
C ALA A 125 -27.16 10.49 -27.20
N GLN A 126 -27.49 10.44 -25.92
CA GLN A 126 -28.37 11.41 -25.28
C GLN A 126 -27.55 12.47 -24.52
N LEU A 127 -28.22 13.55 -24.12
CA LEU A 127 -27.63 14.57 -23.25
C LEU A 127 -27.38 14.03 -21.84
N THR A 128 -26.30 14.47 -21.27
CA THR A 128 -25.94 14.31 -19.88
C THR A 128 -25.37 15.62 -19.35
N THR A 129 -24.71 15.64 -18.22
CA THR A 129 -23.95 16.79 -17.76
C THR A 129 -22.49 16.44 -17.52
N VAL A 130 -21.62 17.45 -17.58
CA VAL A 130 -20.20 17.30 -17.28
C VAL A 130 -20.01 16.79 -15.85
N GLY A 131 -20.78 17.34 -14.90
CA GLY A 131 -20.74 16.87 -13.51
C GLY A 131 -21.19 15.42 -13.36
N LYS A 132 -22.28 15.01 -14.02
CA LYS A 132 -22.72 13.61 -14.00
C LYS A 132 -21.66 12.66 -14.60
N ARG A 133 -20.96 13.05 -15.67
CA ARG A 133 -19.85 12.27 -16.20
C ARG A 133 -18.76 12.06 -15.15
N ALA A 134 -18.42 13.08 -14.37
CA ALA A 134 -17.44 12.96 -13.30
C ALA A 134 -17.87 11.97 -12.21
N THR A 135 -19.17 11.87 -11.93
CA THR A 135 -19.65 10.89 -10.93
C THR A 135 -19.45 9.43 -11.35
N LEU A 136 -19.29 9.14 -12.63
CA LEU A 136 -18.94 7.79 -13.08
C LEU A 136 -17.53 7.42 -12.62
N TRP A 137 -16.56 8.33 -12.78
CA TRP A 137 -15.18 8.13 -12.29
C TRP A 137 -15.12 8.06 -10.78
N MET A 138 -15.91 8.89 -10.09
CA MET A 138 -16.02 8.86 -8.63
C MET A 138 -16.57 7.54 -8.12
N ASN A 139 -17.59 6.99 -8.77
CA ASN A 139 -18.22 5.74 -8.33
C ASN A 139 -17.22 4.57 -8.35
N GLU A 140 -16.39 4.48 -9.39
CA GLU A 140 -15.36 3.45 -9.47
C GLU A 140 -14.31 3.62 -8.35
N LEU A 141 -13.82 4.84 -8.12
CA LEU A 141 -12.89 5.13 -7.05
C LEU A 141 -13.48 4.96 -5.65
N LEU A 142 -14.81 5.11 -5.47
CA LEU A 142 -15.48 4.80 -4.21
C LEU A 142 -15.49 3.30 -3.94
N MET A 143 -15.72 2.47 -4.96
CA MET A 143 -15.59 1.01 -4.82
C MET A 143 -14.16 0.62 -4.40
N ASP A 144 -13.15 1.24 -5.02
CA ASP A 144 -11.76 1.02 -4.64
C ASP A 144 -11.46 1.46 -3.19
N LEU A 145 -12.06 2.56 -2.75
CA LEU A 145 -11.93 3.05 -1.36
C LEU A 145 -12.54 2.06 -0.37
N GLU A 146 -13.72 1.52 -0.66
CA GLU A 146 -14.38 0.49 0.16
C GLU A 146 -13.50 -0.76 0.29
N ASP A 147 -12.93 -1.24 -0.82
CA ASP A 147 -12.01 -2.38 -0.83
C ASP A 147 -10.74 -2.10 -0.03
N LEU A 148 -10.17 -0.91 -0.16
CA LEU A 148 -8.98 -0.48 0.59
C LEU A 148 -9.26 -0.42 2.10
N GLU A 149 -10.37 0.20 2.49
CA GLU A 149 -10.79 0.31 3.90
C GLU A 149 -11.08 -1.08 4.51
N TYR A 150 -11.67 -1.98 3.73
CA TYR A 150 -11.86 -3.37 4.15
C TYR A 150 -10.53 -4.07 4.44
N GLN A 151 -9.54 -3.94 3.55
CA GLN A 151 -8.21 -4.53 3.78
C GLN A 151 -7.51 -3.90 4.98
N MET A 152 -7.56 -2.58 5.13
CA MET A 152 -6.98 -1.87 6.28
C MET A 152 -7.62 -2.31 7.60
N GLY A 153 -8.94 -2.47 7.62
CA GLY A 153 -9.70 -2.87 8.81
C GLY A 153 -9.49 -4.32 9.24
N ASN A 154 -9.11 -5.19 8.30
CA ASN A 154 -8.94 -6.63 8.52
C ASN A 154 -7.48 -7.09 8.60
N LEU A 155 -6.52 -6.18 8.42
CA LEU A 155 -5.10 -6.53 8.50
C LEU A 155 -4.71 -6.91 9.92
N LYS A 156 -4.05 -8.06 10.06
CA LYS A 156 -3.61 -8.63 11.33
C LYS A 156 -2.11 -8.75 11.36
N LEU A 157 -1.52 -8.55 12.53
CA LEU A 157 -0.12 -8.83 12.75
C LEU A 157 0.13 -10.35 12.68
N LEU A 158 1.33 -10.79 12.27
CA LEU A 158 1.69 -12.21 12.36
C LEU A 158 1.73 -12.66 13.84
N GLY A 159 2.32 -11.84 14.69
CA GLY A 159 2.64 -12.20 16.07
C GLY A 159 3.94 -12.99 16.18
N GLN A 160 4.14 -13.66 17.32
CA GLN A 160 5.29 -14.53 17.57
C GLN A 160 4.88 -16.01 17.40
N LYS A 161 4.86 -16.49 16.19
CA LYS A 161 4.38 -17.86 15.88
C LYS A 161 5.46 -18.95 16.01
N GLY A 162 6.72 -18.57 16.03
CA GLY A 162 7.83 -19.53 16.08
C GLY A 162 8.14 -20.15 14.72
N THR A 163 8.98 -21.16 14.72
CA THR A 163 9.57 -21.75 13.50
C THR A 163 8.55 -22.42 12.59
N THR A 164 7.51 -22.99 13.15
CA THR A 164 6.49 -23.78 12.42
C THR A 164 5.04 -23.30 12.67
N GLY A 165 4.88 -22.19 13.36
CA GLY A 165 3.55 -21.66 13.73
C GLY A 165 2.96 -22.28 14.99
N THR A 166 3.70 -23.14 15.67
CA THR A 166 3.24 -23.86 16.87
C THR A 166 3.55 -23.17 18.18
N GLN A 167 4.33 -22.09 18.15
CA GLN A 167 4.80 -21.34 19.34
C GLN A 167 5.60 -22.21 20.34
N ALA A 168 6.20 -23.32 19.88
CA ALA A 168 6.88 -24.30 20.73
C ALA A 168 7.99 -23.69 21.61
N SER A 169 8.79 -22.76 21.08
CA SER A 169 9.83 -22.05 21.84
C SER A 169 9.24 -21.22 23.00
N PHE A 170 8.10 -20.59 22.78
CA PHE A 170 7.40 -19.83 23.83
C PHE A 170 6.71 -20.76 24.84
N MET A 171 6.20 -21.90 24.38
CA MET A 171 5.70 -22.93 25.30
C MET A 171 6.79 -23.43 26.25
N GLU A 172 8.01 -23.58 25.78
CA GLU A 172 9.15 -23.95 26.62
C GLU A 172 9.53 -22.79 27.59
N LEU A 173 9.66 -21.56 27.07
CA LEU A 173 10.00 -20.38 27.88
C LEU A 173 8.99 -20.11 29.00
N PHE A 174 7.71 -20.32 28.78
CA PHE A 174 6.64 -20.11 29.77
C PHE A 174 6.18 -21.41 30.46
N HIS A 175 6.98 -22.48 30.36
CA HIS A 175 6.70 -23.76 31.03
C HIS A 175 5.31 -24.33 30.77
N GLY A 176 4.81 -24.17 29.53
CA GLY A 176 3.50 -24.69 29.13
C GLY A 176 2.32 -23.79 29.46
N ASP A 177 2.54 -22.55 29.90
CA ASP A 177 1.45 -21.62 30.22
C ASP A 177 0.89 -20.95 28.93
N GLU A 178 -0.08 -21.59 28.32
CA GLU A 178 -0.76 -21.13 27.10
C GLU A 178 -1.36 -19.72 27.27
N LYS A 179 -1.91 -19.40 28.45
CA LYS A 179 -2.52 -18.10 28.70
C LYS A 179 -1.50 -16.94 28.65
N LYS A 180 -0.29 -17.19 29.11
CA LYS A 180 0.79 -16.22 28.99
C LYS A 180 1.19 -16.00 27.53
N ILE A 181 1.19 -17.06 26.71
CA ILE A 181 1.53 -16.98 25.31
C ILE A 181 0.46 -16.21 24.51
N GLU A 182 -0.83 -16.48 24.78
CA GLU A 182 -1.94 -15.68 24.22
C GLU A 182 -1.84 -14.21 24.64
N LYS A 183 -1.51 -13.95 25.90
CA LYS A 183 -1.33 -12.59 26.40
C LYS A 183 -0.13 -11.89 25.79
N LEU A 184 0.97 -12.61 25.55
CA LEU A 184 2.15 -12.11 24.86
C LEU A 184 1.79 -11.62 23.44
N GLU A 185 1.06 -12.41 22.67
CA GLU A 185 0.58 -12.02 21.33
C GLU A 185 -0.29 -10.76 21.38
N GLN A 186 -1.23 -10.73 22.31
CA GLN A 186 -2.11 -9.58 22.44
C GLN A 186 -1.33 -8.30 22.78
N MET A 187 -0.40 -8.37 23.71
CA MET A 187 0.42 -7.22 24.11
C MET A 187 1.27 -6.68 22.96
N ILE A 188 1.87 -7.57 22.15
CA ILE A 188 2.65 -7.17 20.98
C ILE A 188 1.76 -6.54 19.94
N ALA A 189 0.59 -7.12 19.66
CA ALA A 189 -0.37 -6.58 18.70
C ALA A 189 -0.82 -5.17 19.10
N GLU A 190 -1.22 -4.99 20.36
CA GLU A 190 -1.66 -3.70 20.91
C GLU A 190 -0.56 -2.64 20.80
N GLU A 191 0.68 -2.99 21.17
CA GLU A 191 1.82 -2.08 21.12
C GLU A 191 2.16 -1.65 19.68
N MET A 192 1.99 -2.55 18.70
CA MET A 192 2.17 -2.26 17.27
C MET A 192 0.95 -1.61 16.63
N GLY A 193 -0.12 -1.36 17.37
CA GLY A 193 -1.34 -0.71 16.90
C GLY A 193 -2.24 -1.60 16.04
N PHE A 194 -2.25 -2.90 16.33
CA PHE A 194 -3.15 -3.88 15.71
C PHE A 194 -4.18 -4.42 16.73
N LYS A 195 -5.35 -4.76 16.24
CA LYS A 195 -6.41 -5.34 17.10
C LYS A 195 -6.08 -6.76 17.53
N GLN A 196 -5.39 -7.51 16.69
CA GLN A 196 -5.10 -8.94 16.94
C GLN A 196 -4.02 -9.45 15.99
N CYS A 197 -3.44 -10.58 16.34
CA CYS A 197 -2.60 -11.40 15.47
C CYS A 197 -3.44 -12.36 14.63
N VAL A 198 -2.84 -12.95 13.59
CA VAL A 198 -3.47 -14.04 12.85
C VAL A 198 -3.65 -15.25 13.77
N PRO A 199 -4.80 -15.94 13.74
CA PRO A 199 -5.04 -17.07 14.63
C PRO A 199 -4.25 -18.32 14.25
N VAL A 200 -3.94 -18.48 12.98
CA VAL A 200 -3.22 -19.64 12.43
C VAL A 200 -2.22 -19.19 11.36
N SER A 201 -1.01 -19.69 11.45
CA SER A 201 0.03 -19.51 10.43
C SER A 201 1.06 -20.65 10.48
N GLY A 202 1.91 -20.74 9.46
CA GLY A 202 3.21 -21.41 9.59
C GLY A 202 4.23 -20.48 10.23
N GLN A 203 5.45 -20.49 9.73
CA GLN A 203 6.50 -19.54 10.16
C GLN A 203 6.19 -18.11 9.72
N THR A 204 5.47 -17.95 8.62
CA THR A 204 5.12 -16.66 7.99
C THR A 204 3.61 -16.42 8.05
N TYR A 205 3.17 -15.16 7.87
CA TYR A 205 1.78 -14.93 7.52
C TYR A 205 1.49 -15.48 6.11
N SER A 206 0.22 -15.80 5.84
CA SER A 206 -0.18 -16.27 4.51
C SER A 206 0.13 -15.23 3.45
N ARG A 207 0.90 -15.58 2.42
CA ARG A 207 1.24 -14.69 1.29
C ARG A 207 -0.01 -14.25 0.49
N LYS A 208 -1.14 -14.85 0.78
CA LYS A 208 -2.43 -14.37 0.29
C LYS A 208 -2.77 -12.96 0.79
N VAL A 209 -2.20 -12.50 1.90
CA VAL A 209 -2.33 -11.12 2.39
C VAL A 209 -1.72 -10.15 1.40
N ASP A 210 -0.49 -10.42 0.91
CA ASP A 210 0.18 -9.61 -0.09
C ASP A 210 -0.66 -9.53 -1.38
N SER A 211 -1.16 -10.68 -1.85
CA SER A 211 -2.02 -10.77 -3.03
C SER A 211 -3.29 -9.92 -2.88
N ARG A 212 -3.95 -9.97 -1.72
CA ARG A 212 -5.14 -9.16 -1.46
C ARG A 212 -4.86 -7.67 -1.51
N ILE A 213 -3.77 -7.24 -0.89
CA ILE A 213 -3.39 -5.82 -0.84
C ILE A 213 -3.03 -5.32 -2.25
N VAL A 214 -2.18 -6.05 -2.98
CA VAL A 214 -1.78 -5.64 -4.33
C VAL A 214 -2.96 -5.67 -5.31
N ASN A 215 -3.94 -6.57 -5.13
CA ASN A 215 -5.19 -6.55 -5.90
C ASN A 215 -6.00 -5.27 -5.69
N VAL A 216 -6.07 -4.75 -4.47
CA VAL A 216 -6.72 -3.45 -4.21
C VAL A 216 -5.99 -2.31 -4.92
N LEU A 217 -4.65 -2.31 -4.88
CA LEU A 217 -3.85 -1.34 -5.64
C LEU A 217 -4.10 -1.47 -7.15
N GLY A 218 -4.25 -2.70 -7.64
CA GLY A 218 -4.65 -2.99 -9.02
C GLY A 218 -6.03 -2.43 -9.38
N GLY A 219 -7.01 -2.50 -8.48
CA GLY A 219 -8.33 -1.87 -8.62
C GLY A 219 -8.23 -0.36 -8.78
N ILE A 220 -7.52 0.31 -7.86
CA ILE A 220 -7.27 1.75 -7.95
C ILE A 220 -6.61 2.13 -9.28
N ALA A 221 -5.64 1.34 -9.73
CA ALA A 221 -4.97 1.53 -11.01
C ALA A 221 -5.93 1.39 -12.20
N GLN A 222 -6.89 0.44 -12.15
CA GLN A 222 -7.94 0.29 -13.19
C GLN A 222 -8.79 1.55 -13.30
N SER A 223 -9.31 2.04 -12.19
CA SER A 223 -10.17 3.23 -12.15
C SER A 223 -9.42 4.48 -12.62
N CYS A 224 -8.18 4.67 -12.19
CA CYS A 224 -7.34 5.78 -12.64
C CYS A 224 -7.02 5.67 -14.15
N SER A 225 -6.78 4.48 -14.67
CA SER A 225 -6.55 4.24 -16.09
C SER A 225 -7.80 4.56 -16.92
N LYS A 226 -8.96 4.14 -16.45
CA LYS A 226 -10.26 4.40 -17.12
C LYS A 226 -10.52 5.91 -17.21
N PHE A 227 -10.42 6.64 -16.10
CA PHE A 227 -10.52 8.11 -16.09
C PHE A 227 -9.55 8.75 -17.08
N SER A 228 -8.29 8.31 -17.07
CA SER A 228 -7.25 8.90 -17.92
C SER A 228 -7.49 8.64 -19.41
N ASN A 229 -8.03 7.48 -19.78
CA ASN A 229 -8.42 7.21 -21.15
C ASN A 229 -9.59 8.09 -21.58
N ASP A 230 -10.62 8.25 -20.75
CA ASP A 230 -11.74 9.15 -21.03
C ASP A 230 -11.24 10.60 -21.22
N LEU A 231 -10.36 11.08 -20.33
CA LEU A 231 -9.79 12.42 -20.43
C LEU A 231 -9.00 12.64 -21.72
N ARG A 232 -8.25 11.63 -22.19
CA ARG A 232 -7.52 11.69 -23.46
C ARG A 232 -8.47 11.81 -24.65
N ILE A 233 -9.59 11.10 -24.63
CA ILE A 233 -10.64 11.20 -25.65
C ILE A 233 -11.30 12.59 -25.60
N LEU A 234 -11.64 13.07 -24.41
CA LEU A 234 -12.25 14.39 -24.22
C LEU A 234 -11.29 15.54 -24.62
N ALA A 235 -9.99 15.35 -24.43
CA ALA A 235 -8.98 16.29 -24.92
C ALA A 235 -8.91 16.32 -26.46
N ASN A 236 -9.09 15.18 -27.12
CA ASN A 236 -9.19 15.13 -28.57
C ASN A 236 -10.44 15.84 -29.08
N PHE A 237 -11.57 15.73 -28.39
CA PHE A 237 -12.81 16.45 -28.70
C PHE A 237 -12.76 17.93 -28.34
N LYS A 238 -11.71 18.40 -27.68
CA LYS A 238 -11.59 19.77 -27.16
C LYS A 238 -12.65 20.15 -26.12
N GLU A 239 -13.23 19.17 -25.46
CA GLU A 239 -14.22 19.37 -24.43
C GLU A 239 -13.58 19.56 -23.04
N MET A 240 -12.53 18.80 -22.74
CA MET A 240 -11.85 18.82 -21.46
C MET A 240 -10.37 18.49 -21.61
N GLU A 241 -9.51 19.10 -20.80
CA GLU A 241 -8.06 18.86 -20.80
C GLU A 241 -7.51 18.78 -19.38
N GLU A 242 -6.37 18.11 -19.23
CA GLU A 242 -5.56 18.21 -18.01
C GLU A 242 -4.99 19.64 -17.85
N PRO A 243 -4.63 20.08 -16.63
CA PRO A 243 -4.05 21.39 -16.43
C PRO A 243 -2.73 21.53 -17.18
N PHE A 244 -2.51 22.71 -17.76
CA PHE A 244 -1.30 23.03 -18.49
C PHE A 244 -0.58 24.17 -17.80
N GLU A 245 0.65 23.96 -17.35
CA GLU A 245 1.41 24.97 -16.63
C GLU A 245 1.92 26.07 -17.56
N LYS A 246 2.08 27.28 -17.04
CA LYS A 246 2.44 28.47 -17.83
C LYS A 246 3.70 28.29 -18.67
N ASN A 247 4.67 27.55 -18.17
CA ASN A 247 5.96 27.30 -18.83
C ASN A 247 6.07 25.89 -19.41
N GLN A 248 4.98 25.13 -19.43
CA GLN A 248 4.99 23.76 -19.92
C GLN A 248 5.08 23.73 -21.45
N ILE A 249 5.98 22.91 -21.99
CA ILE A 249 6.09 22.65 -23.43
C ILE A 249 5.35 21.35 -23.74
N GLY A 250 4.30 21.43 -24.53
CA GLY A 250 3.49 20.27 -24.91
C GLY A 250 4.07 19.45 -26.06
N SER A 251 4.90 20.09 -26.91
CA SER A 251 5.57 19.45 -28.05
C SER A 251 6.81 20.25 -28.41
N SER A 252 7.91 19.55 -28.72
CA SER A 252 9.16 20.19 -29.18
C SER A 252 9.06 20.80 -30.58
N ALA A 253 8.15 20.30 -31.43
CA ALA A 253 7.98 20.73 -32.81
C ALA A 253 6.80 21.66 -33.03
N MET A 254 5.76 21.59 -32.18
CA MET A 254 4.50 22.33 -32.35
C MET A 254 4.10 23.03 -31.05
N PRO A 255 4.43 24.31 -30.85
CA PRO A 255 4.21 25.01 -29.56
C PRO A 255 2.74 25.06 -29.11
N TYR A 256 1.79 25.01 -30.05
CA TYR A 256 0.36 25.01 -29.79
C TYR A 256 -0.22 23.66 -29.36
N LYS A 257 0.56 22.57 -29.51
CA LYS A 257 0.12 21.21 -29.25
C LYS A 257 0.13 20.90 -27.74
N ARG A 258 -1.02 20.63 -27.17
CA ARG A 258 -1.19 20.22 -25.78
C ARG A 258 -1.44 18.71 -25.71
N ASN A 259 -0.39 17.96 -25.41
CA ASN A 259 -0.50 16.51 -25.23
C ASN A 259 -0.94 16.18 -23.80
N PRO A 260 -1.86 15.23 -23.60
CA PRO A 260 -2.31 14.78 -22.27
C PRO A 260 -1.27 13.85 -21.63
N MET A 261 -0.05 14.35 -21.42
CA MET A 261 1.11 13.54 -21.01
C MET A 261 0.95 12.95 -19.60
N ARG A 262 0.25 13.65 -18.70
CA ARG A 262 -0.02 13.15 -17.35
C ARG A 262 -1.00 12.00 -17.40
N ALA A 263 -2.08 12.12 -18.14
CA ALA A 263 -3.05 11.04 -18.37
C ALA A 263 -2.39 9.82 -19.04
N GLU A 264 -1.51 10.04 -20.03
CA GLU A 264 -0.74 8.96 -20.67
C GLU A 264 0.18 8.25 -19.67
N ARG A 265 0.82 8.97 -18.77
CA ARG A 265 1.67 8.40 -17.71
C ARG A 265 0.86 7.59 -16.70
N ILE A 266 -0.33 8.04 -16.32
CA ILE A 266 -1.23 7.26 -15.45
C ILE A 266 -1.57 5.93 -16.13
N THR A 267 -2.01 5.93 -17.41
CA THR A 267 -2.36 4.69 -18.09
C THR A 267 -1.17 3.74 -18.23
N SER A 268 0.03 4.26 -18.41
CA SER A 268 1.25 3.47 -18.47
C SER A 268 1.59 2.80 -17.13
N LEU A 269 1.63 3.57 -16.04
CA LEU A 269 1.89 3.05 -14.69
C LEU A 269 0.80 2.09 -14.23
N SER A 270 -0.45 2.39 -14.57
CA SER A 270 -1.59 1.53 -14.21
C SER A 270 -1.48 0.13 -14.81
N ARG A 271 -1.03 0.01 -16.07
CA ARG A 271 -0.78 -1.33 -16.66
C ARG A 271 0.26 -2.11 -15.88
N TYR A 272 1.31 -1.44 -15.41
CA TYR A 272 2.31 -2.08 -14.57
C TYR A 272 1.69 -2.65 -13.29
N VAL A 273 0.96 -1.82 -12.53
CA VAL A 273 0.33 -2.25 -11.27
C VAL A 273 -0.69 -3.37 -11.49
N MET A 274 -1.53 -3.27 -12.54
CA MET A 274 -2.52 -4.30 -12.86
C MET A 274 -1.88 -5.66 -13.18
N ILE A 275 -0.78 -5.67 -13.92
CA ILE A 275 -0.06 -6.92 -14.24
C ILE A 275 0.69 -7.44 -13.02
N ASP A 276 1.23 -6.55 -12.19
CA ASP A 276 1.96 -6.92 -10.98
C ASP A 276 1.08 -7.66 -9.95
N THR A 277 -0.24 -7.54 -10.01
CA THR A 277 -1.16 -8.32 -9.17
C THR A 277 -0.95 -9.84 -9.28
N LEU A 278 -0.41 -10.30 -10.40
CA LEU A 278 -0.12 -11.72 -10.64
C LEU A 278 1.07 -12.22 -9.81
N ASN A 279 2.08 -11.38 -9.55
CA ASN A 279 3.25 -11.77 -8.79
C ASN A 279 2.90 -12.33 -7.40
N PRO A 280 2.23 -11.57 -6.51
CA PRO A 280 1.88 -12.10 -5.19
C PRO A 280 0.81 -13.20 -5.27
N ALA A 281 -0.01 -13.26 -6.31
CA ALA A 281 -0.97 -14.34 -6.51
C ALA A 281 -0.26 -15.68 -6.78
N PHE A 282 0.72 -15.69 -7.68
CA PHE A 282 1.55 -16.87 -7.94
C PHE A 282 2.38 -17.24 -6.71
N THR A 283 3.00 -16.26 -6.06
CA THR A 283 3.76 -16.50 -4.82
C THR A 283 2.90 -17.18 -3.76
N ALA A 284 1.67 -16.69 -3.54
CA ALA A 284 0.75 -17.31 -2.57
C ALA A 284 0.39 -18.75 -2.94
N GLY A 285 0.23 -19.05 -4.23
CA GLY A 285 -0.15 -20.36 -4.74
C GLY A 285 0.98 -21.40 -4.72
N THR A 286 2.23 -20.97 -4.61
CA THR A 286 3.42 -21.85 -4.68
C THR A 286 4.13 -22.03 -3.33
N GLN A 287 3.58 -21.49 -2.23
CA GLN A 287 4.15 -21.72 -0.89
C GLN A 287 3.97 -23.18 -0.46
N TRP A 288 4.99 -23.72 0.22
CA TRP A 288 5.02 -25.11 0.70
C TRP A 288 4.92 -25.17 2.22
N PHE A 289 3.96 -25.92 2.73
CA PHE A 289 3.80 -26.24 4.14
C PHE A 289 3.96 -25.01 5.05
N GLU A 290 4.83 -25.06 6.03
CA GLU A 290 5.03 -24.02 7.04
C GLU A 290 5.97 -22.91 6.55
N ARG A 291 6.83 -23.16 5.56
CA ARG A 291 7.78 -22.19 5.00
C ARG A 291 8.42 -22.66 3.70
N THR A 292 8.50 -21.76 2.73
CA THR A 292 9.47 -21.79 1.63
C THR A 292 10.03 -20.38 1.44
N LEU A 293 11.20 -20.23 0.82
CA LEU A 293 11.90 -18.94 0.70
C LEU A 293 11.70 -18.28 -0.67
N ASP A 294 11.02 -18.90 -1.60
CA ASP A 294 10.82 -18.37 -2.96
C ASP A 294 9.97 -17.09 -3.01
N ASP A 295 9.24 -16.80 -1.95
CA ASP A 295 8.49 -15.55 -1.78
C ASP A 295 9.40 -14.33 -1.61
N SER A 296 10.56 -14.51 -0.97
CA SER A 296 11.34 -13.41 -0.39
C SER A 296 11.80 -12.38 -1.42
N ALA A 297 12.44 -12.80 -2.51
CA ALA A 297 12.93 -11.87 -3.53
C ALA A 297 11.78 -11.24 -4.33
N ASN A 298 10.79 -12.04 -4.75
CA ASN A 298 9.65 -11.56 -5.53
C ASN A 298 8.84 -10.51 -4.74
N LYS A 299 8.48 -10.83 -3.50
CA LYS A 299 7.70 -9.94 -2.63
C LYS A 299 8.36 -8.58 -2.41
N ARG A 300 9.68 -8.55 -2.22
CA ARG A 300 10.44 -7.31 -2.02
C ARG A 300 10.40 -6.36 -3.22
N ILE A 301 10.20 -6.89 -4.42
CA ILE A 301 10.03 -6.11 -5.64
C ILE A 301 8.55 -5.80 -5.85
N ALA A 302 7.73 -6.82 -6.00
CA ALA A 302 6.34 -6.71 -6.40
C ALA A 302 5.51 -5.82 -5.46
N VAL A 303 5.54 -6.10 -4.14
CA VAL A 303 4.73 -5.33 -3.18
C VAL A 303 5.22 -3.88 -3.08
N ALA A 304 6.54 -3.67 -3.00
CA ALA A 304 7.10 -2.34 -2.89
C ALA A 304 6.81 -1.48 -4.13
N GLU A 305 7.02 -2.02 -5.31
CA GLU A 305 6.80 -1.30 -6.57
C GLU A 305 5.32 -1.05 -6.85
N ALA A 306 4.42 -1.97 -6.48
CA ALA A 306 2.98 -1.74 -6.57
C ALA A 306 2.56 -0.51 -5.76
N PHE A 307 3.03 -0.36 -4.52
CA PHE A 307 2.77 0.82 -3.71
C PHE A 307 3.38 2.09 -4.29
N LEU A 308 4.64 2.06 -4.71
CA LEU A 308 5.33 3.21 -5.28
C LEU A 308 4.67 3.69 -6.58
N ALA A 309 4.30 2.76 -7.47
CA ALA A 309 3.60 3.09 -8.71
C ALA A 309 2.19 3.63 -8.45
N THR A 310 1.43 3.05 -7.51
CA THR A 310 0.11 3.55 -7.12
C THR A 310 0.21 4.95 -6.51
N ASP A 311 1.20 5.18 -5.65
CA ASP A 311 1.47 6.50 -5.08
C ASP A 311 1.76 7.55 -6.15
N ALA A 312 2.58 7.20 -7.14
CA ALA A 312 2.86 8.07 -8.29
C ALA A 312 1.61 8.35 -9.13
N ILE A 313 0.78 7.33 -9.40
CA ILE A 313 -0.51 7.48 -10.09
C ILE A 313 -1.40 8.47 -9.34
N LEU A 314 -1.58 8.30 -8.04
CA LEU A 314 -2.44 9.17 -7.23
C LEU A 314 -1.90 10.61 -7.13
N ASN A 315 -0.58 10.81 -7.09
CA ASN A 315 0.01 12.15 -7.17
C ASN A 315 -0.34 12.85 -8.48
N ILE A 316 -0.27 12.14 -9.60
CA ILE A 316 -0.66 12.68 -10.90
C ILE A 316 -2.17 12.92 -10.95
N MET A 317 -2.98 12.01 -10.42
CA MET A 317 -4.43 12.18 -10.28
C MET A 317 -4.78 13.45 -9.50
N LEU A 318 -4.13 13.71 -8.36
CA LEU A 318 -4.32 14.93 -7.56
C LEU A 318 -4.00 16.18 -8.37
N ASN A 319 -2.91 16.17 -9.12
CA ASN A 319 -2.55 17.29 -9.98
C ASN A 319 -3.60 17.54 -11.07
N ILE A 320 -4.03 16.50 -11.77
CA ILE A 320 -5.03 16.62 -12.84
C ILE A 320 -6.37 17.06 -12.27
N THR A 321 -6.87 16.39 -11.23
CA THR A 321 -8.23 16.64 -10.71
C THR A 321 -8.38 18.01 -10.04
N ASN A 322 -7.29 18.54 -9.49
CA ASN A 322 -7.27 19.89 -8.93
C ASN A 322 -7.32 21.00 -9.99
N GLY A 323 -7.02 20.69 -11.25
CA GLY A 323 -6.89 21.69 -12.31
C GLY A 323 -7.57 21.31 -13.64
N LEU A 324 -8.52 20.38 -13.66
CA LEU A 324 -9.24 20.01 -14.87
C LEU A 324 -9.85 21.23 -15.58
N VAL A 325 -9.56 21.36 -16.86
CA VAL A 325 -10.04 22.44 -17.72
C VAL A 325 -11.22 21.94 -18.56
N VAL A 326 -12.32 22.67 -18.53
CA VAL A 326 -13.51 22.42 -19.37
C VAL A 326 -13.68 23.57 -20.33
N TYR A 327 -13.99 23.29 -21.57
CA TYR A 327 -14.24 24.30 -22.62
C TYR A 327 -15.75 24.42 -22.91
N PRO A 328 -16.49 25.32 -22.22
CA PRO A 328 -17.94 25.38 -22.30
C PRO A 328 -18.48 25.62 -23.72
N LYS A 329 -17.75 26.41 -24.52
CA LYS A 329 -18.15 26.69 -25.91
C LYS A 329 -18.05 25.46 -26.80
N ALA A 330 -16.99 24.65 -26.64
CA ALA A 330 -16.84 23.40 -27.39
C ALA A 330 -17.92 22.38 -26.99
N VAL A 331 -18.14 22.26 -25.69
CA VAL A 331 -19.18 21.41 -25.11
C VAL A 331 -20.56 21.80 -25.64
N SER A 332 -20.92 23.07 -25.65
CA SER A 332 -22.21 23.55 -26.15
C SER A 332 -22.36 23.39 -27.66
N TYR A 333 -21.30 23.65 -28.44
CA TYR A 333 -21.34 23.55 -29.89
C TYR A 333 -21.65 22.14 -30.36
N THR A 334 -21.14 21.13 -29.71
CA THR A 334 -21.40 19.72 -30.01
C THR A 334 -22.89 19.37 -29.90
N HIS A 335 -23.65 20.10 -29.05
CA HIS A 335 -25.10 19.88 -28.90
C HIS A 335 -25.92 20.56 -30.00
N LEU A 336 -25.48 21.74 -30.45
CA LEU A 336 -26.25 22.55 -31.43
C LEU A 336 -26.15 21.99 -32.86
N THR A 337 -25.17 21.15 -33.13
CA THR A 337 -24.92 20.60 -34.47
C THR A 337 -25.40 19.18 -34.68
N LEU A 338 -26.03 18.56 -33.65
CA LEU A 338 -26.68 17.26 -33.87
C LEU A 338 -27.81 17.42 -34.90
N PRO A 339 -27.83 16.63 -35.97
CA PRO A 339 -28.96 16.63 -36.89
C PRO A 339 -30.20 16.18 -36.10
N THR A 340 -31.15 17.09 -35.96
CA THR A 340 -32.50 16.77 -35.50
C THR A 340 -33.23 16.07 -36.65
N ASN A 341 -32.82 14.84 -36.97
CA ASN A 341 -33.63 13.97 -37.82
C ASN A 341 -34.58 13.22 -36.89
N SER A 342 -35.75 13.79 -36.77
CA SER A 342 -36.94 13.11 -36.31
C SER A 342 -37.23 11.87 -37.13
#